data_978c56e0a81a1a02a019ecb9a0c96d1e
#
_entry.id   978c56e0a81a1a02a019ecb9a0c96d1e
#
_cell.length_a   1.000
_cell.length_b   1.000
_cell.length_c   1.000
_cell.angle_alpha   90.00
_cell.angle_beta   90.00
_cell.angle_gamma   90.00
#
_symmetry.space_group_name_H-M   'P 1'
#
loop_
_entity.id
_entity.type
_entity.pdbx_description
1 polymer ?
#
loop_
_entity_poly.entity_id
_entity_poly.type
_entity_poly.pdbx_seq_one_letter_code
_entity_poly.pdbx_strand_id
1 'polypeptide(L)'
;MSNHARGLWGYTGETPDGRPLSIQSTGMGGPSAAIVLQELAELGVRRAIRVGTCGAVDPELVHGELVLAADSLAEDGASRALGAGETAEPDPELTAALAAEPEHGLSPSRIVTTDLFYDGGPDEGGPPRARSEAWRRRGAVAVEMEAATIFTLGGRLGVATACVLAVTDTFRNGGRQRIGDEELTGAAERMGVLAAAALEVQR
;
A
#
# COMPACT_ATOMS: atom_id res chain seq x y z
N MET A 1 -0.35 -8.57 -21.52
CA MET A 1 0.18 -9.23 -20.32
C MET A 1 1.67 -9.46 -20.51
N SER A 2 2.49 -8.92 -19.61
CA SER A 2 3.96 -8.98 -19.70
C SER A 2 4.57 -10.04 -18.76
N ASN A 3 3.86 -10.41 -17.69
CA ASN A 3 4.31 -11.45 -16.76
C ASN A 3 3.13 -12.28 -16.24
N HIS A 4 3.39 -13.56 -15.99
CA HIS A 4 2.48 -14.49 -15.31
C HIS A 4 3.24 -15.51 -14.43
N ALA A 5 4.54 -15.31 -14.26
CA ALA A 5 5.37 -16.18 -13.44
C ALA A 5 4.90 -16.15 -11.98
N ARG A 6 4.96 -17.29 -11.29
CA ARG A 6 4.54 -17.48 -9.90
C ARG A 6 3.08 -17.08 -9.62
N GLY A 7 2.21 -17.01 -10.66
CA GLY A 7 0.85 -16.47 -10.52
C GLY A 7 0.77 -14.96 -10.30
N LEU A 8 1.87 -14.24 -10.46
CA LEU A 8 1.95 -12.78 -10.32
C LEU A 8 1.79 -12.13 -11.70
N TRP A 9 0.63 -11.58 -11.94
CA TRP A 9 0.27 -11.03 -13.25
C TRP A 9 0.85 -9.63 -13.43
N GLY A 10 1.41 -9.39 -14.62
CA GLY A 10 1.95 -8.10 -15.02
C GLY A 10 1.42 -7.67 -16.37
N TYR A 11 1.19 -6.38 -16.52
CA TYR A 11 0.77 -5.72 -17.75
C TYR A 11 1.66 -4.52 -18.00
N THR A 12 2.11 -4.38 -19.24
CA THR A 12 2.83 -3.18 -19.72
C THR A 12 2.07 -2.59 -20.88
N GLY A 13 1.93 -1.30 -20.88
CA GLY A 13 1.25 -0.51 -21.89
C GLY A 13 1.74 0.92 -21.87
N GLU A 14 0.93 1.81 -22.40
CA GLU A 14 1.19 3.24 -22.44
C GLU A 14 0.03 3.98 -21.78
N THR A 15 0.33 5.07 -21.09
CA THR A 15 -0.66 6.03 -20.62
C THR A 15 -1.30 6.77 -21.80
N PRO A 16 -2.42 7.48 -21.63
CA PRO A 16 -3.06 8.22 -22.71
C PRO A 16 -2.15 9.24 -23.43
N ASP A 17 -1.14 9.75 -22.76
CA ASP A 17 -0.12 10.67 -23.29
C ASP A 17 1.12 9.96 -23.84
N GLY A 18 1.09 8.62 -23.99
CA GLY A 18 2.10 7.82 -24.68
C GLY A 18 3.31 7.42 -23.85
N ARG A 19 3.25 7.52 -22.52
CA ARG A 19 4.36 7.10 -21.63
C ARG A 19 4.23 5.64 -21.23
N PRO A 20 5.35 4.91 -21.10
CA PRO A 20 5.31 3.52 -20.67
C PRO A 20 4.86 3.41 -19.23
N LEU A 21 3.89 2.53 -18.97
CA LEU A 21 3.39 2.19 -17.64
C LEU A 21 3.34 0.66 -17.51
N SER A 22 3.83 0.16 -16.38
CA SER A 22 3.68 -1.25 -16.02
C SER A 22 2.89 -1.37 -14.73
N ILE A 23 1.97 -2.34 -14.69
CA ILE A 23 1.23 -2.74 -13.50
C ILE A 23 1.63 -4.17 -13.20
N GLN A 24 2.16 -4.42 -12.00
CA GLN A 24 2.67 -5.73 -11.59
C GLN A 24 2.10 -6.13 -10.24
N SER A 25 1.49 -7.31 -10.18
CA SER A 25 1.09 -7.92 -8.91
C SER A 25 2.33 -8.30 -8.09
N THR A 26 2.33 -7.98 -6.80
CA THR A 26 3.42 -8.33 -5.89
C THR A 26 3.13 -9.57 -5.05
N GLY A 27 1.93 -10.12 -5.13
CA GLY A 27 1.46 -11.13 -4.18
C GLY A 27 1.14 -10.51 -2.82
N MET A 28 1.20 -11.29 -1.76
CA MET A 28 0.90 -10.87 -0.39
C MET A 28 2.14 -10.94 0.49
N GLY A 29 2.31 -9.92 1.33
CA GLY A 29 3.34 -9.83 2.36
C GLY A 29 4.69 -9.30 1.87
N GLY A 30 5.42 -8.73 2.80
CA GLY A 30 6.72 -8.09 2.58
C GLY A 30 7.71 -8.94 1.78
N PRO A 31 7.93 -10.23 2.08
CA PRO A 31 8.88 -11.05 1.33
C PRO A 31 8.57 -11.18 -0.16
N SER A 32 7.28 -11.32 -0.52
CA SER A 32 6.86 -11.39 -1.93
C SER A 32 7.06 -10.04 -2.63
N ALA A 33 6.64 -8.95 -1.98
CA ALA A 33 6.83 -7.60 -2.51
C ALA A 33 8.31 -7.24 -2.70
N ALA A 34 9.18 -7.68 -1.79
CA ALA A 34 10.62 -7.46 -1.88
C ALA A 34 11.23 -8.12 -3.13
N ILE A 35 10.87 -9.38 -3.42
CA ILE A 35 11.35 -10.09 -4.62
C ILE A 35 10.93 -9.34 -5.87
N VAL A 36 9.65 -8.97 -5.98
CA VAL A 36 9.12 -8.30 -7.16
C VAL A 36 9.76 -6.91 -7.35
N LEU A 37 9.88 -6.11 -6.29
CA LEU A 37 10.50 -4.79 -6.38
C LEU A 37 11.99 -4.88 -6.78
N GLN A 38 12.72 -5.86 -6.25
CA GLN A 38 14.12 -6.12 -6.64
C GLN A 38 14.22 -6.42 -8.14
N GLU A 39 13.41 -7.35 -8.64
CA GLU A 39 13.39 -7.72 -10.07
C GLU A 39 12.99 -6.51 -10.96
N LEU A 40 12.02 -5.70 -10.55
CA LEU A 40 11.62 -4.48 -11.26
C LEU A 40 12.75 -3.43 -11.29
N ALA A 41 13.48 -3.26 -10.18
CA ALA A 41 14.60 -2.33 -10.12
C ALA A 41 15.75 -2.76 -11.06
N GLU A 42 16.04 -4.07 -11.14
CA GLU A 42 17.00 -4.65 -12.09
C GLU A 42 16.59 -4.45 -13.55
N LEU A 43 15.28 -4.46 -13.84
CA LEU A 43 14.70 -4.14 -15.14
C LEU A 43 14.67 -2.63 -15.45
N GLY A 44 15.13 -1.79 -14.52
CA GLY A 44 15.27 -0.36 -14.74
C GLY A 44 14.15 0.51 -14.18
N VAL A 45 13.21 -0.04 -13.42
CA VAL A 45 12.19 0.76 -12.72
C VAL A 45 12.85 1.69 -11.71
N ARG A 46 12.45 2.96 -11.69
CA ARG A 46 12.97 3.99 -10.79
C ARG A 46 11.88 4.65 -9.93
N ARG A 47 10.62 4.43 -10.27
CA ARG A 47 9.46 4.95 -9.53
C ARG A 47 8.41 3.86 -9.43
N ALA A 48 7.86 3.63 -8.27
CA ALA A 48 6.82 2.63 -8.04
C ALA A 48 5.81 3.12 -7.02
N ILE A 49 4.53 2.97 -7.30
CA ILE A 49 3.45 3.26 -6.36
C ILE A 49 2.74 1.95 -6.04
N ARG A 50 2.71 1.59 -4.76
CA ARG A 50 1.84 0.52 -4.29
C ARG A 50 0.40 1.01 -4.31
N VAL A 51 -0.43 0.34 -5.09
CA VAL A 51 -1.88 0.43 -5.02
C VAL A 51 -2.42 -0.86 -4.41
N GLY A 52 -3.14 -0.78 -3.32
CA GLY A 52 -3.53 -1.98 -2.59
C GLY A 52 -4.71 -1.75 -1.66
N THR A 53 -4.92 -2.70 -0.75
CA THR A 53 -6.01 -2.66 0.21
C THR A 53 -5.49 -2.63 1.64
N CYS A 54 -6.33 -2.16 2.57
CA CYS A 54 -6.01 -2.13 4.00
C CYS A 54 -7.24 -2.40 4.86
N GLY A 55 -6.97 -2.77 6.12
CA GLY A 55 -7.95 -2.76 7.18
C GLY A 55 -7.91 -1.44 7.96
N ALA A 56 -9.07 -0.94 8.36
CA ALA A 56 -9.19 0.26 9.18
C ALA A 56 -8.68 -0.01 10.62
N VAL A 57 -7.75 0.82 11.09
CA VAL A 57 -7.36 0.92 12.49
C VAL A 57 -8.11 2.07 13.16
N ASP A 58 -8.31 3.17 12.42
CA ASP A 58 -9.19 4.25 12.83
C ASP A 58 -10.66 3.85 12.57
N PRO A 59 -11.54 3.90 13.59
CA PRO A 59 -12.95 3.54 13.42
C PRO A 59 -13.75 4.52 12.54
N GLU A 60 -13.23 5.69 12.26
CA GLU A 60 -13.90 6.68 11.39
C GLU A 60 -13.74 6.33 9.89
N LEU A 61 -12.71 5.58 9.51
CA LEU A 61 -12.52 5.15 8.13
C LEU A 61 -13.68 4.27 7.65
N VAL A 62 -14.12 4.51 6.41
CA VAL A 62 -15.21 3.77 5.78
C VAL A 62 -14.73 2.96 4.58
N HIS A 63 -15.52 1.97 4.15
CA HIS A 63 -15.20 1.17 2.97
C HIS A 63 -15.00 2.05 1.72
N GLY A 64 -14.06 1.69 0.89
CA GLY A 64 -13.73 2.40 -0.35
C GLY A 64 -13.00 3.74 -0.17
N GLU A 65 -12.83 4.22 1.08
CA GLU A 65 -12.02 5.41 1.37
C GLU A 65 -10.56 5.15 1.01
N LEU A 66 -9.88 6.16 0.46
CA LEU A 66 -8.49 6.07 0.08
C LEU A 66 -7.59 6.62 1.20
N VAL A 67 -6.54 5.87 1.52
CA VAL A 67 -5.52 6.23 2.51
C VAL A 67 -4.19 6.39 1.78
N LEU A 68 -3.59 7.59 1.84
CA LEU A 68 -2.24 7.87 1.38
C LEU A 68 -1.27 7.71 2.55
N ALA A 69 -0.24 6.89 2.37
CA ALA A 69 0.75 6.67 3.42
C ALA A 69 1.73 7.83 3.56
N ALA A 70 1.81 8.44 4.75
CA ALA A 70 2.86 9.36 5.14
C ALA A 70 4.12 8.61 5.59
N ASP A 71 3.93 7.55 6.34
CA ASP A 71 4.93 6.58 6.79
C ASP A 71 4.22 5.26 7.15
N SER A 72 4.98 4.22 7.40
CA SER A 72 4.46 2.96 7.92
C SER A 72 5.24 2.52 9.16
N LEU A 73 4.54 2.16 10.23
CA LEU A 73 5.12 1.42 11.34
C LEU A 73 5.62 0.07 10.82
N ALA A 74 6.92 -0.22 10.97
CA ALA A 74 7.58 -1.42 10.47
C ALA A 74 7.42 -2.58 11.45
N GLU A 75 6.25 -3.24 11.45
CA GLU A 75 5.98 -4.39 12.32
C GLU A 75 6.04 -5.73 11.58
N ASP A 76 6.53 -5.72 10.34
CA ASP A 76 6.83 -6.91 9.55
C ASP A 76 8.30 -7.33 9.65
N GLY A 77 8.56 -8.62 9.49
CA GLY A 77 9.91 -9.17 9.54
C GLY A 77 10.78 -8.80 8.34
N ALA A 78 10.18 -8.62 7.15
CA ALA A 78 10.91 -8.32 5.94
C ALA A 78 11.51 -6.92 5.97
N SER A 79 10.76 -5.89 6.34
CA SER A 79 11.28 -4.52 6.46
C SER A 79 12.38 -4.43 7.53
N ARG A 80 12.20 -5.11 8.66
CA ARG A 80 13.22 -5.19 9.72
C ARG A 80 14.49 -5.87 9.26
N ALA A 81 14.39 -6.98 8.54
CA ALA A 81 15.54 -7.67 7.95
C ALA A 81 16.28 -6.79 6.92
N LEU A 82 15.56 -5.90 6.25
CA LEU A 82 16.11 -4.87 5.38
C LEU A 82 16.70 -3.68 6.13
N GLY A 83 16.62 -3.63 7.46
CA GLY A 83 17.19 -2.56 8.28
C GLY A 83 16.25 -1.37 8.51
N ALA A 84 14.95 -1.55 8.35
CA ALA A 84 13.97 -0.54 8.75
C ALA A 84 14.12 -0.20 10.24
N GLY A 85 13.94 1.07 10.57
CA GLY A 85 13.79 1.53 11.95
C GLY A 85 12.42 1.20 12.53
N GLU A 86 11.93 2.03 13.41
CA GLU A 86 10.56 1.91 13.94
C GLU A 86 9.51 2.22 12.86
N THR A 87 9.83 3.12 11.93
CA THR A 87 9.04 3.50 10.76
C THR A 87 9.85 3.34 9.49
N ALA A 88 9.15 3.16 8.38
CA ALA A 88 9.67 3.26 7.03
C ALA A 88 8.93 4.39 6.30
N GLU A 89 9.65 5.19 5.52
CA GLU A 89 9.13 6.39 4.88
C GLU A 89 9.10 6.22 3.35
N PRO A 90 8.01 6.66 2.69
CA PRO A 90 7.94 6.75 1.23
C PRO A 90 8.83 7.87 0.70
N ASP A 91 8.97 7.92 -0.62
CA ASP A 91 9.55 9.06 -1.30
C ASP A 91 8.66 10.31 -1.14
N PRO A 92 9.21 11.44 -0.64
CA PRO A 92 8.42 12.62 -0.32
C PRO A 92 7.85 13.31 -1.56
N GLU A 93 8.57 13.31 -2.70
CA GLU A 93 8.10 13.97 -3.91
C GLU A 93 6.95 13.19 -4.55
N LEU A 94 7.08 11.86 -4.57
CA LEU A 94 6.03 10.97 -5.09
C LEU A 94 4.78 10.99 -4.21
N THR A 95 4.96 11.06 -2.89
CA THR A 95 3.85 11.22 -1.93
C THR A 95 3.17 12.58 -2.09
N ALA A 96 3.93 13.65 -2.28
CA ALA A 96 3.39 14.97 -2.53
C ALA A 96 2.61 15.04 -3.86
N ALA A 97 3.08 14.35 -4.90
CA ALA A 97 2.36 14.24 -6.17
C ALA A 97 0.99 13.57 -6.00
N LEU A 98 0.92 12.46 -5.23
CA LEU A 98 -0.34 11.80 -4.91
C LEU A 98 -1.29 12.70 -4.09
N ALA A 99 -0.76 13.48 -3.15
CA ALA A 99 -1.55 14.38 -2.32
C ALA A 99 -2.08 15.60 -3.10
N ALA A 100 -1.37 16.01 -4.15
CA ALA A 100 -1.70 17.19 -4.94
C ALA A 100 -2.86 16.95 -5.94
N GLU A 101 -3.27 15.70 -6.15
CA GLU A 101 -4.36 15.37 -7.07
C GLU A 101 -5.70 15.94 -6.57
N PRO A 102 -6.28 16.93 -7.30
CA PRO A 102 -7.37 17.77 -6.77
C PRO A 102 -8.66 17.00 -6.50
N GLU A 103 -8.91 15.93 -7.25
CA GLU A 103 -10.16 15.17 -7.18
C GLU A 103 -10.27 14.31 -5.91
N HIS A 104 -9.16 14.07 -5.22
CA HIS A 104 -9.13 13.13 -4.11
C HIS A 104 -8.84 13.76 -2.75
N GLY A 105 -8.17 14.91 -2.70
CA GLY A 105 -7.92 15.67 -1.46
C GLY A 105 -7.26 14.85 -0.35
N LEU A 106 -6.34 13.91 -0.71
CA LEU A 106 -5.76 12.97 0.22
C LEU A 106 -4.76 13.64 1.14
N SER A 107 -4.97 13.50 2.44
CA SER A 107 -4.00 13.88 3.46
C SER A 107 -3.15 12.68 3.84
N PRO A 108 -1.79 12.77 3.74
CA PRO A 108 -0.93 11.67 4.14
C PRO A 108 -1.12 11.31 5.62
N SER A 109 -1.24 10.01 5.89
CA SER A 109 -1.51 9.46 7.22
C SER A 109 -0.58 8.30 7.53
N ARG A 110 -0.29 8.07 8.81
CA ARG A 110 0.50 6.92 9.25
C ARG A 110 -0.30 5.64 9.07
N ILE A 111 0.36 4.60 8.54
CA ILE A 111 -0.17 3.25 8.46
C ILE A 111 0.70 2.27 9.26
N VAL A 112 0.36 0.99 9.27
CA VAL A 112 1.21 -0.07 9.83
C VAL A 112 1.29 -1.24 8.86
N THR A 113 2.50 -1.75 8.66
CA THR A 113 2.77 -2.99 7.93
C THR A 113 2.99 -4.12 8.91
N THR A 114 2.26 -5.23 8.75
CA THR A 114 2.37 -6.43 9.59
C THR A 114 2.42 -7.71 8.76
N ASP A 115 3.08 -8.76 9.27
CA ASP A 115 3.08 -10.09 8.63
C ASP A 115 1.79 -10.88 8.92
N LEU A 116 1.09 -10.58 10.01
CA LEU A 116 -0.06 -11.33 10.48
C LEU A 116 -1.30 -10.45 10.55
N PHE A 117 -2.21 -10.66 9.59
CA PHE A 117 -3.47 -9.91 9.55
C PHE A 117 -4.59 -10.58 10.36
N TYR A 118 -4.66 -11.93 10.33
CA TYR A 118 -5.74 -12.72 10.93
C TYR A 118 -5.31 -13.42 12.21
N ASP A 119 -4.64 -12.74 13.13
CA ASP A 119 -4.13 -13.32 14.36
C ASP A 119 -4.96 -12.97 15.62
N GLY A 120 -6.08 -12.28 15.46
CA GLY A 120 -7.03 -11.93 16.53
C GLY A 120 -7.97 -13.06 16.97
N GLY A 121 -7.84 -14.23 16.37
CA GLY A 121 -8.75 -15.33 16.66
C GLY A 121 -10.05 -15.32 15.81
N PRO A 122 -10.90 -16.34 15.96
CA PRO A 122 -12.06 -16.54 15.09
C PRO A 122 -13.13 -15.46 15.23
N ASP A 123 -13.23 -14.81 16.38
CA ASP A 123 -14.28 -13.82 16.63
C ASP A 123 -13.88 -12.39 16.18
N GLU A 124 -12.59 -12.11 16.00
CA GLU A 124 -12.10 -10.77 15.64
C GLU A 124 -11.92 -10.60 14.13
N GLY A 125 -11.64 -11.66 13.40
CA GLY A 125 -11.53 -11.69 11.94
C GLY A 125 -10.43 -10.80 11.34
N GLY A 126 -9.53 -10.29 12.17
CA GLY A 126 -8.44 -9.38 11.83
C GLY A 126 -7.37 -9.36 12.92
N PRO A 127 -6.58 -8.28 13.04
CA PRO A 127 -5.62 -8.14 14.12
C PRO A 127 -6.30 -8.08 15.50
N PRO A 128 -5.65 -8.59 16.57
CA PRO A 128 -6.17 -8.49 17.91
C PRO A 128 -6.52 -7.04 18.27
N ARG A 129 -7.66 -6.83 18.93
CA ARG A 129 -8.13 -5.50 19.32
C ARG A 129 -7.08 -4.71 20.10
N ALA A 130 -6.39 -5.37 21.04
CA ALA A 130 -5.31 -4.72 21.81
C ALA A 130 -4.16 -4.23 20.92
N ARG A 131 -3.83 -4.95 19.83
CA ARG A 131 -2.81 -4.55 18.86
C ARG A 131 -3.30 -3.36 18.04
N SER A 132 -4.51 -3.41 17.52
CA SER A 132 -5.11 -2.29 16.78
C SER A 132 -5.18 -1.01 17.62
N GLU A 133 -5.53 -1.12 18.90
CA GLU A 133 -5.50 0.01 19.85
C GLU A 133 -4.08 0.53 20.11
N ALA A 134 -3.07 -0.35 20.14
CA ALA A 134 -1.67 0.06 20.28
C ALA A 134 -1.17 0.81 19.04
N TRP A 135 -1.52 0.37 17.84
CA TRP A 135 -1.20 1.06 16.58
C TRP A 135 -1.88 2.43 16.51
N ARG A 136 -3.16 2.51 16.88
CA ARG A 136 -3.90 3.78 16.91
C ARG A 136 -3.27 4.79 17.87
N ARG A 137 -2.82 4.35 19.06
CA ARG A 137 -2.09 5.23 20.00
C ARG A 137 -0.77 5.76 19.41
N ARG A 138 -0.19 5.05 18.44
CA ARG A 138 1.00 5.50 17.70
C ARG A 138 0.64 6.30 16.44
N GLY A 139 -0.64 6.61 16.24
CA GLY A 139 -1.16 7.44 15.15
C GLY A 139 -1.46 6.68 13.85
N ALA A 140 -1.41 5.34 13.83
CA ALA A 140 -1.76 4.59 12.63
C ALA A 140 -3.27 4.58 12.41
N VAL A 141 -3.69 4.84 11.17
CA VAL A 141 -5.10 4.84 10.75
C VAL A 141 -5.50 3.55 10.03
N ALA A 142 -4.56 2.85 9.42
CA ALA A 142 -4.80 1.65 8.63
C ALA A 142 -3.69 0.61 8.80
N VAL A 143 -4.01 -0.67 8.51
CA VAL A 143 -3.08 -1.80 8.54
C VAL A 143 -3.05 -2.50 7.19
N GLU A 144 -1.86 -2.85 6.73
CA GLU A 144 -1.61 -3.59 5.49
C GLU A 144 -0.35 -4.47 5.64
N MET A 145 0.21 -5.05 4.57
CA MET A 145 1.22 -6.10 4.71
C MET A 145 2.51 -5.89 3.91
N GLU A 146 2.72 -4.77 3.19
CA GLU A 146 3.85 -4.63 2.24
C GLU A 146 4.56 -3.27 2.27
N ALA A 147 3.91 -2.19 2.67
CA ALA A 147 4.40 -0.82 2.46
C ALA A 147 5.76 -0.55 3.13
N ALA A 148 5.96 -0.94 4.38
CA ALA A 148 7.24 -0.72 5.07
C ALA A 148 8.39 -1.45 4.37
N THR A 149 8.17 -2.67 3.88
CA THR A 149 9.14 -3.41 3.07
C THR A 149 9.44 -2.69 1.76
N ILE A 150 8.41 -2.22 1.04
CA ILE A 150 8.56 -1.50 -0.24
C ILE A 150 9.33 -0.18 -0.03
N PHE A 151 9.01 0.60 0.99
CA PHE A 151 9.69 1.85 1.30
C PHE A 151 11.16 1.62 1.65
N THR A 152 11.44 0.66 2.54
CA THR A 152 12.80 0.35 2.98
C THR A 152 13.67 -0.16 1.83
N LEU A 153 13.15 -1.08 1.03
CA LEU A 153 13.87 -1.64 -0.12
C LEU A 153 14.02 -0.60 -1.23
N GLY A 154 12.98 0.19 -1.51
CA GLY A 154 13.02 1.28 -2.49
C GLY A 154 14.14 2.27 -2.21
N GLY A 155 14.26 2.72 -0.96
CA GLY A 155 15.36 3.60 -0.54
C GLY A 155 16.75 2.98 -0.75
N ARG A 156 16.90 1.67 -0.50
CA ARG A 156 18.17 0.94 -0.74
C ARG A 156 18.52 0.77 -2.22
N LEU A 157 17.50 0.63 -3.07
CA LEU A 157 17.68 0.40 -4.52
C LEU A 157 17.70 1.71 -5.33
N GLY A 158 17.45 2.87 -4.71
CA GLY A 158 17.27 4.14 -5.41
C GLY A 158 16.00 4.16 -6.26
N VAL A 159 14.96 3.47 -5.83
CA VAL A 159 13.61 3.50 -6.42
C VAL A 159 12.74 4.36 -5.54
N ALA A 160 12.22 5.46 -6.08
CA ALA A 160 11.22 6.28 -5.40
C ALA A 160 9.92 5.47 -5.22
N THR A 161 9.42 5.35 -3.99
CA THR A 161 8.24 4.55 -3.67
C THR A 161 7.21 5.34 -2.90
N ALA A 162 5.93 5.11 -3.17
CA ALA A 162 4.80 5.64 -2.42
C ALA A 162 3.70 4.56 -2.28
N CYS A 163 2.67 4.84 -1.48
CA CYS A 163 1.60 3.89 -1.24
C CYS A 163 0.26 4.60 -1.06
N VAL A 164 -0.75 4.16 -1.83
CA VAL A 164 -2.16 4.50 -1.66
C VAL A 164 -2.98 3.23 -1.52
N LEU A 165 -3.91 3.22 -0.58
CA LEU A 165 -4.67 2.04 -0.19
C LEU A 165 -6.15 2.34 -0.20
N ALA A 166 -6.98 1.35 -0.53
CA ALA A 166 -8.42 1.41 -0.30
C ALA A 166 -8.78 0.63 0.98
N VAL A 167 -9.64 1.20 1.80
CA VAL A 167 -10.17 0.53 2.98
C VAL A 167 -11.14 -0.57 2.54
N THR A 168 -10.77 -1.83 2.79
CA THR A 168 -11.60 -3.00 2.45
C THR A 168 -12.20 -3.68 3.66
N ASP A 169 -11.61 -3.48 4.82
CA ASP A 169 -12.03 -4.14 6.04
C ASP A 169 -12.18 -3.11 7.16
N THR A 170 -13.35 -3.11 7.79
CA THR A 170 -13.62 -2.31 9.00
C THR A 170 -13.99 -3.24 10.15
N PHE A 171 -13.68 -2.82 11.38
CA PHE A 171 -13.90 -3.62 12.59
C PHE A 171 -14.87 -2.86 13.50
N ARG A 172 -16.17 -3.04 13.29
CA ARG A 172 -17.24 -2.36 14.03
C ARG A 172 -18.12 -3.39 14.76
N ASN A 173 -18.61 -3.03 15.93
CA ASN A 173 -19.55 -3.86 16.72
C ASN A 173 -19.04 -5.28 17.02
N GLY A 174 -17.71 -5.44 17.19
CA GLY A 174 -17.10 -6.72 17.52
C GLY A 174 -16.96 -7.69 16.33
N GLY A 175 -17.16 -7.23 15.09
CA GLY A 175 -17.03 -8.06 13.90
C GLY A 175 -16.33 -7.33 12.77
N ARG A 176 -15.72 -8.12 11.87
CA ARG A 176 -15.16 -7.66 10.61
C ARG A 176 -16.29 -7.45 9.60
N GLN A 177 -16.27 -6.30 8.96
CA GLN A 177 -17.11 -6.00 7.79
C GLN A 177 -16.18 -5.82 6.60
N ARG A 178 -16.55 -6.40 5.46
CA ARG A 178 -15.78 -6.33 4.22
C ARG A 178 -16.55 -5.57 3.15
N ILE A 179 -15.81 -4.78 2.36
CA ILE A 179 -16.29 -4.05 1.19
C ILE A 179 -16.97 -4.98 0.17
N GLY A 180 -17.99 -4.50 -0.52
CA GLY A 180 -18.61 -5.21 -1.65
C GLY A 180 -17.74 -5.15 -2.92
N ASP A 181 -17.94 -6.14 -3.82
CA ASP A 181 -17.11 -6.27 -5.03
C ASP A 181 -17.22 -5.05 -5.97
N GLU A 182 -18.40 -4.47 -6.11
CA GLU A 182 -18.62 -3.27 -6.95
C GLU A 182 -17.90 -2.05 -6.38
N GLU A 183 -18.01 -1.84 -5.08
CA GLU A 183 -17.35 -0.74 -4.38
C GLU A 183 -15.81 -0.91 -4.40
N LEU A 184 -15.33 -2.15 -4.24
CA LEU A 184 -13.91 -2.48 -4.37
C LEU A 184 -13.39 -2.16 -5.77
N THR A 185 -14.14 -2.53 -6.81
CA THR A 185 -13.79 -2.22 -8.20
C THR A 185 -13.66 -0.71 -8.40
N GLY A 186 -14.65 0.06 -7.96
CA GLY A 186 -14.61 1.52 -8.06
C GLY A 186 -13.45 2.16 -7.28
N ALA A 187 -13.11 1.62 -6.10
CA ALA A 187 -11.95 2.08 -5.34
C ALA A 187 -10.62 1.75 -6.06
N ALA A 188 -10.51 0.56 -6.65
CA ALA A 188 -9.33 0.14 -7.41
C ALA A 188 -9.11 1.02 -8.66
N GLU A 189 -10.18 1.37 -9.37
CA GLU A 189 -10.12 2.29 -10.51
C GLU A 189 -9.63 3.67 -10.09
N ARG A 190 -10.19 4.25 -9.02
CA ARG A 190 -9.72 5.54 -8.49
C ARG A 190 -8.25 5.51 -8.10
N MET A 191 -7.80 4.48 -7.38
CA MET A 191 -6.39 4.32 -7.03
C MET A 191 -5.49 4.21 -8.27
N GLY A 192 -5.92 3.45 -9.28
CA GLY A 192 -5.18 3.26 -10.53
C GLY A 192 -4.98 4.58 -11.29
N VAL A 193 -6.04 5.36 -11.44
CA VAL A 193 -6.00 6.69 -12.09
C VAL A 193 -5.08 7.64 -11.30
N LEU A 194 -5.27 7.74 -9.99
CA LEU A 194 -4.47 8.56 -9.10
C LEU A 194 -2.97 8.22 -9.18
N ALA A 195 -2.63 6.93 -9.11
CA ALA A 195 -1.24 6.48 -9.17
C ALA A 195 -0.61 6.73 -10.54
N ALA A 196 -1.36 6.51 -11.62
CA ALA A 196 -0.88 6.80 -12.96
C ALA A 196 -0.58 8.30 -13.12
N ALA A 197 -1.49 9.18 -12.71
CA ALA A 197 -1.31 10.63 -12.74
C ALA A 197 -0.07 11.08 -11.92
N ALA A 198 0.09 10.58 -10.70
CA ALA A 198 1.24 10.92 -9.86
C ALA A 198 2.58 10.45 -10.43
N LEU A 199 2.61 9.31 -11.15
CA LEU A 199 3.80 8.86 -11.88
C LEU A 199 4.11 9.77 -13.07
N GLU A 200 3.16 10.56 -13.54
CA GLU A 200 3.29 11.49 -14.67
C GLU A 200 4.11 12.74 -14.35
N VAL A 201 4.10 13.19 -13.12
CA VAL A 201 4.84 14.37 -12.69
C VAL A 201 6.34 14.11 -12.81
N GLN A 202 6.89 14.35 -13.99
CA GLN A 202 8.34 14.40 -14.22
C GLN A 202 8.85 15.82 -14.07
N ARG A 203 9.94 15.95 -13.37
CA ARG A 203 10.84 17.09 -13.52
C ARG A 203 12.11 16.68 -14.22
#